data_fdad3adc703686819c39a53071faa8b0
#
_entry.id   fdad3adc703686819c39a53071faa8b0
#
_cell.length_a   1.000
_cell.length_b   1.000
_cell.length_c   1.000
_cell.angle_alpha   90.00
_cell.angle_beta   90.00
_cell.angle_gamma   90.00
#
_symmetry.space_group_name_H-M   'P 1'
#
loop_
_entity.id
_entity.type
_entity.pdbx_description
1 polymer ?
#
loop_
_entity_poly.entity_id
_entity_poly.type
_entity_poly.pdbx_seq_one_letter_code
_entity_poly.pdbx_strand_id
1 'polypeptide(L)'
;EELLAEGEKSAARKSIAKAIEHLQQVLEQQKVVQSVDSSTEMEDIAFAESNALKQRVNALHQQLKNGVSVYIGGEITIFDKSYPTFIQKIKQQISPIGCTFTTNEAAADWVIRLQGTMQEYNTMQKSSYSTFVVMADVAIEIAKRGQIIYSGNVSQKGVHTNNTEQAAKEAYSEASKVIAVQINEIINN
;
A
#
# COMPACT_ATOMS: atom_id res chain seq x y z
N GLU A 1 2.88 -23.09 22.94
CA GLU A 1 2.61 -23.70 21.62
C GLU A 1 2.05 -22.67 20.64
N GLU A 2 1.10 -21.83 21.02
CA GLU A 2 0.44 -20.83 20.15
C GLU A 2 1.43 -19.78 19.62
N LEU A 3 2.35 -19.28 20.47
CA LEU A 3 3.40 -18.33 20.08
C LEU A 3 4.42 -18.93 19.12
N LEU A 4 4.71 -20.23 19.23
CA LEU A 4 5.61 -20.93 18.32
C LEU A 4 5.00 -21.06 16.92
N ALA A 5 3.74 -21.47 16.85
CA ALA A 5 2.99 -21.58 15.60
C ALA A 5 2.82 -20.22 14.91
N GLU A 6 2.72 -19.14 15.66
CA GLU A 6 2.65 -17.78 15.13
C GLU A 6 4.01 -17.31 14.57
N GLY A 7 5.10 -17.65 15.23
CA GLY A 7 6.46 -17.40 14.75
C GLY A 7 6.76 -18.14 13.45
N GLU A 8 6.34 -19.41 13.32
CA GLU A 8 6.49 -20.20 12.09
C GLU A 8 5.66 -19.62 10.93
N LYS A 9 4.43 -19.18 11.17
CA LYS A 9 3.59 -18.51 10.17
C LYS A 9 4.21 -17.19 9.70
N SER A 10 4.77 -16.39 10.61
CA SER A 10 5.45 -15.14 10.28
C SER A 10 6.70 -15.38 9.42
N ALA A 11 7.52 -16.36 9.78
CA ALA A 11 8.72 -16.74 9.01
C ALA A 11 8.38 -17.27 7.61
N ALA A 12 7.37 -18.12 7.50
CA ALA A 12 6.90 -18.63 6.22
C ALA A 12 6.39 -17.49 5.32
N ARG A 13 5.68 -16.54 5.89
CA ARG A 13 5.17 -15.38 5.18
C ARG A 13 6.28 -14.48 4.63
N LYS A 14 7.31 -14.18 5.42
CA LYS A 14 8.50 -13.44 4.98
C LYS A 14 9.21 -14.14 3.82
N SER A 15 9.33 -15.46 3.90
CA SER A 15 9.94 -16.28 2.85
C SER A 15 9.13 -16.21 1.54
N ILE A 16 7.79 -16.30 1.61
CA ILE A 16 6.90 -16.19 0.46
C ILE A 16 6.97 -14.78 -0.14
N ALA A 17 6.96 -13.73 0.67
CA ALA A 17 7.06 -12.36 0.20
C ALA A 17 8.36 -12.11 -0.58
N LYS A 18 9.50 -12.58 -0.07
CA LYS A 18 10.79 -12.52 -0.79
C LYS A 18 10.78 -13.30 -2.09
N ALA A 19 10.14 -14.50 -2.12
CA ALA A 19 10.04 -15.30 -3.34
C ALA A 19 9.21 -14.56 -4.41
N ILE A 20 8.13 -13.89 -4.02
CA ILE A 20 7.32 -13.07 -4.93
C ILE A 20 8.15 -11.93 -5.52
N GLU A 21 8.89 -11.20 -4.70
CA GLU A 21 9.75 -10.10 -5.14
C GLU A 21 10.78 -10.57 -6.16
N HIS A 22 11.49 -11.65 -5.89
CA HIS A 22 12.45 -12.25 -6.81
C HIS A 22 11.81 -12.67 -8.15
N LEU A 23 10.66 -13.33 -8.11
CA LEU A 23 9.96 -13.75 -9.32
C LEU A 23 9.46 -12.55 -10.14
N GLN A 24 9.05 -11.47 -9.51
CA GLN A 24 8.69 -10.23 -10.19
C GLN A 24 9.89 -9.57 -10.87
N GLN A 25 11.06 -9.56 -10.23
CA GLN A 25 12.30 -9.06 -10.83
C GLN A 25 12.69 -9.89 -12.07
N VAL A 26 12.57 -11.22 -11.99
CA VAL A 26 12.84 -12.10 -13.15
C VAL A 26 11.88 -11.81 -14.30
N LEU A 27 10.58 -11.63 -14.01
CA LEU A 27 9.59 -11.28 -15.03
C LEU A 27 9.88 -9.92 -15.70
N GLU A 28 10.37 -8.93 -14.97
CA GLU A 28 10.78 -7.64 -15.52
C GLU A 28 12.02 -7.78 -16.42
N GLN A 29 13.00 -8.57 -15.99
CA GLN A 29 14.20 -8.83 -16.79
C GLN A 29 13.87 -9.59 -18.08
N GLN A 30 12.97 -10.58 -18.05
CA GLN A 30 12.50 -11.30 -19.23
C GLN A 30 11.83 -10.36 -20.25
N LYS A 31 11.05 -9.38 -19.82
CA LYS A 31 10.45 -8.39 -20.73
C LYS A 31 11.51 -7.57 -21.48
N VAL A 32 12.62 -7.24 -20.81
CA VAL A 32 13.73 -6.50 -21.44
C VAL A 32 14.44 -7.37 -22.48
N VAL A 33 14.66 -8.65 -22.20
CA VAL A 33 15.30 -9.59 -23.12
C VAL A 33 14.42 -9.82 -24.37
N GLN A 34 13.12 -10.00 -24.20
CA GLN A 34 12.15 -10.17 -25.29
C GLN A 34 12.10 -8.95 -26.24
N SER A 35 12.43 -7.76 -25.77
CA SER A 35 12.48 -6.55 -26.62
C SER A 35 13.73 -6.48 -27.54
N VAL A 36 14.70 -7.36 -27.32
CA VAL A 36 16.02 -7.29 -28.00
C VAL A 36 16.22 -8.43 -29.02
N ASP A 37 15.52 -9.58 -28.86
CA ASP A 37 15.74 -10.78 -29.69
C ASP A 37 14.43 -11.30 -30.30
N SER A 38 14.27 -11.19 -31.62
CA SER A 38 13.05 -11.50 -32.36
C SER A 38 13.14 -12.84 -33.14
N SER A 39 13.57 -13.93 -32.51
CA SER A 39 13.44 -15.27 -33.09
C SER A 39 12.19 -15.99 -32.57
N THR A 40 11.32 -16.43 -33.47
CA THR A 40 9.96 -16.95 -33.18
C THR A 40 9.94 -18.17 -32.23
N GLU A 41 10.93 -19.05 -32.26
CA GLU A 41 11.03 -20.22 -31.37
C GLU A 41 11.40 -19.82 -29.92
N MET A 42 12.24 -18.81 -29.74
CA MET A 42 12.61 -18.29 -28.44
C MET A 42 11.45 -17.51 -27.79
N GLU A 43 10.60 -16.86 -28.58
CA GLU A 43 9.41 -16.15 -28.10
C GLU A 43 8.39 -17.10 -27.48
N ASP A 44 8.14 -18.27 -28.07
CA ASP A 44 7.18 -19.23 -27.54
C ASP A 44 7.63 -19.86 -26.22
N ILE A 45 8.92 -20.19 -26.08
CA ILE A 45 9.50 -20.70 -24.83
C ILE A 45 9.47 -19.65 -23.74
N ALA A 46 9.91 -18.43 -24.04
CA ALA A 46 9.92 -17.32 -23.10
C ALA A 46 8.51 -16.91 -22.65
N PHE A 47 7.51 -17.01 -23.55
CA PHE A 47 6.11 -16.77 -23.22
C PHE A 47 5.54 -17.83 -22.29
N ALA A 48 5.86 -19.12 -22.52
CA ALA A 48 5.45 -20.23 -21.66
C ALA A 48 6.05 -20.12 -20.26
N GLU A 49 7.35 -19.81 -20.15
CA GLU A 49 8.04 -19.60 -18.88
C GLU A 49 7.48 -18.37 -18.11
N SER A 50 7.23 -17.27 -18.83
CA SER A 50 6.62 -16.07 -18.24
C SER A 50 5.22 -16.35 -17.66
N ASN A 51 4.41 -17.14 -18.36
CA ASN A 51 3.08 -17.53 -17.87
C ASN A 51 3.17 -18.48 -16.66
N ALA A 52 4.09 -19.42 -16.65
CA ALA A 52 4.33 -20.30 -15.51
C ALA A 52 4.78 -19.51 -14.27
N LEU A 53 5.67 -18.53 -14.44
CA LEU A 53 6.10 -17.63 -13.37
C LEU A 53 4.94 -16.77 -12.84
N LYS A 54 4.10 -16.21 -13.72
CA LYS A 54 2.90 -15.45 -13.32
C LYS A 54 1.92 -16.30 -12.52
N GLN A 55 1.68 -17.55 -12.94
CA GLN A 55 0.84 -18.50 -12.20
C GLN A 55 1.41 -18.79 -10.82
N ARG A 56 2.74 -18.97 -10.70
CA ARG A 56 3.42 -19.21 -9.42
C ARG A 56 3.34 -18.02 -8.48
N VAL A 57 3.55 -16.80 -8.99
CA VAL A 57 3.35 -15.56 -8.23
C VAL A 57 1.92 -15.44 -7.72
N ASN A 58 0.93 -15.72 -8.58
CA ASN A 58 -0.48 -15.68 -8.18
C ASN A 58 -0.81 -16.74 -7.12
N ALA A 59 -0.29 -17.95 -7.24
CA ALA A 59 -0.47 -19.00 -6.23
C ALA A 59 0.13 -18.61 -4.87
N LEU A 60 1.34 -18.03 -4.87
CA LEU A 60 1.98 -17.53 -3.67
C LEU A 60 1.20 -16.37 -3.02
N HIS A 61 0.67 -15.46 -3.83
CA HIS A 61 -0.21 -14.39 -3.34
C HIS A 61 -1.49 -14.96 -2.69
N GLN A 62 -2.08 -16.01 -3.25
CA GLN A 62 -3.23 -16.68 -2.63
C GLN A 62 -2.89 -17.34 -1.30
N GLN A 63 -1.72 -17.95 -1.18
CA GLN A 63 -1.24 -18.51 0.09
C GLN A 63 -1.06 -17.43 1.16
N LEU A 64 -0.54 -16.26 0.78
CA LEU A 64 -0.41 -15.12 1.68
C LEU A 64 -1.78 -14.57 2.11
N LYS A 65 -2.73 -14.46 1.18
CA LYS A 65 -4.09 -13.94 1.45
C LYS A 65 -4.87 -14.74 2.48
N ASN A 66 -4.64 -16.05 2.54
CA ASN A 66 -5.36 -16.93 3.46
C ASN A 66 -4.87 -16.83 4.93
N GLY A 67 -3.97 -15.91 5.25
CA GLY A 67 -3.28 -15.91 6.53
C GLY A 67 -3.52 -14.74 7.46
N VAL A 68 -3.99 -13.56 6.99
CA VAL A 68 -4.12 -12.37 7.85
C VAL A 68 -5.30 -11.50 7.43
N SER A 69 -6.20 -11.26 8.36
CA SER A 69 -7.31 -10.33 8.18
C SER A 69 -6.95 -8.93 8.68
N VAL A 70 -7.21 -7.90 7.85
CA VAL A 70 -6.88 -6.51 8.13
C VAL A 70 -8.13 -5.64 8.04
N TYR A 71 -8.43 -4.93 9.09
CA TYR A 71 -9.38 -3.84 9.07
C TYR A 71 -8.64 -2.51 8.88
N ILE A 72 -9.12 -1.67 7.96
CA ILE A 72 -8.65 -0.30 7.82
C ILE A 72 -9.87 0.61 7.84
N GLY A 73 -9.93 1.47 8.83
CA GLY A 73 -10.99 2.44 9.01
C GLY A 73 -10.47 3.76 9.57
N GLY A 74 -11.37 4.72 9.68
CA GLY A 74 -11.07 6.01 10.27
C GLY A 74 -11.76 7.17 9.55
N GLU A 75 -11.47 8.36 10.01
CA GLU A 75 -12.05 9.60 9.51
C GLU A 75 -10.97 10.43 8.79
N ILE A 76 -11.18 10.64 7.52
CA ILE A 76 -10.30 11.44 6.66
C ILE A 76 -11.13 12.54 6.03
N THR A 77 -10.72 13.78 6.21
CA THR A 77 -11.46 14.93 5.71
C THR A 77 -10.60 15.84 4.84
N ILE A 78 -11.20 16.42 3.82
CA ILE A 78 -10.67 17.53 3.04
C ILE A 78 -11.63 18.71 3.28
N PHE A 79 -11.19 19.74 4.04
CA PHE A 79 -12.01 20.92 4.37
C PHE A 79 -13.42 20.50 4.85
N ASP A 80 -13.47 19.73 5.93
CA ASP A 80 -14.69 19.20 6.59
C ASP A 80 -15.55 18.24 5.74
N LYS A 81 -15.10 17.87 4.53
CA LYS A 81 -15.76 16.87 3.69
C LYS A 81 -15.05 15.54 3.80
N SER A 82 -15.81 14.47 4.03
CA SER A 82 -15.28 13.11 4.10
C SER A 82 -14.56 12.73 2.79
N TYR A 83 -13.38 12.11 2.91
CA TYR A 83 -12.56 11.66 1.78
C TYR A 83 -12.22 10.15 1.88
N PRO A 84 -13.19 9.26 1.67
CA PRO A 84 -13.03 7.81 1.82
C PRO A 84 -12.06 7.21 0.78
N THR A 85 -11.82 7.90 -0.33
CA THR A 85 -10.88 7.48 -1.39
C THR A 85 -9.47 7.26 -0.85
N PHE A 86 -9.06 7.97 0.21
CA PHE A 86 -7.77 7.79 0.85
C PHE A 86 -7.57 6.37 1.41
N ILE A 87 -8.56 5.87 2.14
CA ILE A 87 -8.54 4.50 2.69
C ILE A 87 -8.47 3.47 1.57
N GLN A 88 -9.19 3.68 0.47
CA GLN A 88 -9.15 2.80 -0.69
C GLN A 88 -7.75 2.77 -1.34
N LYS A 89 -7.09 3.92 -1.46
CA LYS A 89 -5.71 3.99 -1.97
C LYS A 89 -4.74 3.19 -1.10
N ILE A 90 -4.83 3.32 0.23
CA ILE A 90 -3.99 2.53 1.14
C ILE A 90 -4.26 1.04 0.97
N LYS A 91 -5.52 0.61 0.92
CA LYS A 91 -5.88 -0.80 0.67
C LYS A 91 -5.27 -1.33 -0.62
N GLN A 92 -5.28 -0.54 -1.69
CA GLN A 92 -4.67 -0.93 -2.97
C GLN A 92 -3.16 -1.09 -2.86
N GLN A 93 -2.48 -0.20 -2.13
CA GLN A 93 -1.03 -0.20 -2.00
C GLN A 93 -0.52 -1.34 -1.09
N ILE A 94 -1.27 -1.73 -0.06
CA ILE A 94 -0.90 -2.84 0.82
C ILE A 94 -1.47 -4.20 0.38
N SER A 95 -2.36 -4.23 -0.61
CA SER A 95 -2.92 -5.48 -1.16
C SER A 95 -1.84 -6.50 -1.61
N PRO A 96 -0.68 -6.08 -2.17
CA PRO A 96 0.39 -7.02 -2.54
C PRO A 96 0.99 -7.80 -1.37
N ILE A 97 0.82 -7.36 -0.12
CA ILE A 97 1.31 -8.12 1.07
C ILE A 97 0.55 -9.44 1.27
N GLY A 98 -0.55 -9.66 0.56
CA GLY A 98 -1.35 -10.87 0.71
C GLY A 98 -2.16 -10.89 2.01
N CYS A 99 -2.85 -9.80 2.33
CA CYS A 99 -3.85 -9.73 3.39
C CYS A 99 -5.27 -9.77 2.82
N THR A 100 -6.22 -10.19 3.65
CA THR A 100 -7.66 -10.12 3.36
C THR A 100 -8.26 -8.93 4.11
N PHE A 101 -8.94 -8.02 3.40
CA PHE A 101 -9.59 -6.90 4.05
C PHE A 101 -10.97 -7.30 4.59
N THR A 102 -11.22 -6.97 5.85
CA THR A 102 -12.52 -7.13 6.49
C THR A 102 -13.17 -5.78 6.80
N THR A 103 -14.48 -5.76 6.86
CA THR A 103 -15.26 -4.62 7.34
C THR A 103 -15.58 -4.71 8.83
N ASN A 104 -15.35 -5.87 9.46
CA ASN A 104 -15.57 -6.09 10.87
C ASN A 104 -14.26 -5.92 11.63
N GLU A 105 -14.15 -4.82 12.36
CA GLU A 105 -12.98 -4.50 13.16
C GLU A 105 -12.70 -5.56 14.24
N ALA A 106 -13.74 -6.06 14.89
CA ALA A 106 -13.61 -7.04 15.98
C ALA A 106 -13.12 -8.42 15.51
N ALA A 107 -13.30 -8.74 14.22
CA ALA A 107 -12.87 -10.00 13.62
C ALA A 107 -11.51 -9.89 12.90
N ALA A 108 -10.87 -8.73 12.94
CA ALA A 108 -9.61 -8.51 12.27
C ALA A 108 -8.42 -8.91 13.14
N ASP A 109 -7.42 -9.57 12.54
CA ASP A 109 -6.14 -9.82 13.20
C ASP A 109 -5.36 -8.51 13.40
N TRP A 110 -5.50 -7.60 12.44
CA TRP A 110 -4.88 -6.29 12.44
C TRP A 110 -5.93 -5.21 12.22
N VAL A 111 -5.89 -4.20 13.09
CA VAL A 111 -6.76 -3.03 13.04
C VAL A 111 -5.91 -1.81 12.79
N ILE A 112 -6.17 -1.11 11.69
CA ILE A 112 -5.49 0.13 11.32
C ILE A 112 -6.51 1.25 11.37
N ARG A 113 -6.32 2.18 12.29
CA ARG A 113 -7.16 3.37 12.45
C ARG A 113 -6.40 4.58 11.94
N LEU A 114 -7.07 5.37 11.11
CA LEU A 114 -6.51 6.55 10.47
C LEU A 114 -7.38 7.76 10.79
N GLN A 115 -6.76 8.85 11.21
CA GLN A 115 -7.44 10.11 11.39
C GLN A 115 -6.66 11.19 10.65
N GLY A 116 -7.25 11.75 9.60
CA GLY A 116 -6.59 12.71 8.73
C GLY A 116 -7.26 14.07 8.75
N THR A 117 -6.45 15.10 8.95
CA THR A 117 -6.85 16.51 8.90
C THR A 117 -6.02 17.25 7.87
N MET A 118 -6.53 18.41 7.46
CA MET A 118 -5.88 19.28 6.49
C MET A 118 -5.70 20.67 7.04
N GLN A 119 -4.55 21.26 6.70
CA GLN A 119 -4.30 22.67 6.95
C GLN A 119 -3.85 23.35 5.65
N GLU A 120 -4.46 24.47 5.33
CA GLU A 120 -3.97 25.33 4.26
C GLU A 120 -2.67 26.00 4.76
N TYR A 121 -1.58 25.71 4.06
CA TYR A 121 -0.26 26.15 4.51
C TYR A 121 0.12 27.51 3.93
N ASN A 122 -0.08 27.71 2.63
CA ASN A 122 0.23 28.96 1.95
C ASN A 122 -0.44 29.01 0.57
N THR A 123 -0.80 30.21 0.15
CA THR A 123 -1.21 30.50 -1.23
C THR A 123 -0.30 31.57 -1.79
N MET A 124 0.51 31.19 -2.78
CA MET A 124 1.36 32.13 -3.51
C MET A 124 0.62 32.61 -4.76
N GLN A 125 0.34 33.91 -4.80
CA GLN A 125 -0.21 34.56 -5.99
C GLN A 125 0.92 35.19 -6.80
N LYS A 126 1.04 34.82 -8.06
CA LYS A 126 1.82 35.52 -9.07
C LYS A 126 0.88 36.13 -10.11
N SER A 127 1.37 37.08 -10.89
CA SER A 127 0.55 37.85 -11.85
C SER A 127 -0.20 36.98 -12.88
N SER A 128 0.18 35.75 -13.10
CA SER A 128 -0.41 34.85 -14.09
C SER A 128 -0.97 33.53 -13.54
N TYR A 129 -0.67 33.15 -12.29
CA TYR A 129 -1.17 31.91 -11.69
C TYR A 129 -1.10 31.96 -10.16
N SER A 130 -1.94 31.17 -9.51
CA SER A 130 -1.90 30.94 -8.07
C SER A 130 -1.37 29.54 -7.78
N THR A 131 -0.52 29.43 -6.78
CA THR A 131 -0.04 28.12 -6.28
C THR A 131 -0.60 27.90 -4.89
N PHE A 132 -1.35 26.83 -4.73
CA PHE A 132 -1.97 26.41 -3.49
C PHE A 132 -1.09 25.36 -2.83
N VAL A 133 -0.83 25.55 -1.56
CA VAL A 133 -0.01 24.64 -0.75
C VAL A 133 -0.81 24.19 0.45
N VAL A 134 -0.98 22.88 0.59
CA VAL A 134 -1.77 22.26 1.66
C VAL A 134 -0.91 21.22 2.38
N MET A 135 -1.08 21.11 3.69
CA MET A 135 -0.47 20.08 4.51
C MET A 135 -1.56 19.09 4.94
N ALA A 136 -1.33 17.80 4.69
CA ALA A 136 -2.12 16.71 5.22
C ALA A 136 -1.42 16.12 6.43
N ASP A 137 -2.11 16.04 7.56
CA ASP A 137 -1.64 15.38 8.78
C ASP A 137 -2.51 14.16 9.03
N VAL A 138 -1.89 12.98 9.08
CA VAL A 138 -2.59 11.70 9.28
C VAL A 138 -2.03 11.00 10.49
N ALA A 139 -2.83 10.91 11.54
CA ALA A 139 -2.55 10.05 12.68
C ALA A 139 -2.86 8.59 12.33
N ILE A 140 -1.98 7.68 12.75
CA ILE A 140 -2.05 6.26 12.48
C ILE A 140 -1.96 5.51 13.79
N GLU A 141 -2.89 4.60 14.01
CA GLU A 141 -2.83 3.62 15.09
C GLU A 141 -2.93 2.23 14.49
N ILE A 142 -2.02 1.34 14.84
CA ILE A 142 -2.02 -0.06 14.41
C ILE A 142 -2.10 -0.95 15.64
N ALA A 143 -3.13 -1.78 15.69
CA ALA A 143 -3.32 -2.77 16.73
C ALA A 143 -3.30 -4.18 16.14
N LYS A 144 -2.71 -5.13 16.89
CA LYS A 144 -2.72 -6.57 16.61
C LYS A 144 -3.48 -7.26 17.71
N ARG A 145 -4.57 -7.96 17.36
CA ARG A 145 -5.44 -8.66 18.34
C ARG A 145 -5.84 -7.77 19.54
N GLY A 146 -6.21 -6.53 19.27
CA GLY A 146 -6.62 -5.56 20.28
C GLY A 146 -5.51 -4.85 21.04
N GLN A 147 -4.25 -5.23 20.85
CA GLN A 147 -3.11 -4.55 21.45
C GLN A 147 -2.52 -3.53 20.47
N ILE A 148 -2.43 -2.26 20.87
CA ILE A 148 -1.78 -1.23 20.08
C ILE A 148 -0.27 -1.52 20.06
N ILE A 149 0.29 -1.66 18.87
CA ILE A 149 1.71 -1.94 18.64
C ILE A 149 2.44 -0.78 17.96
N TYR A 150 1.69 0.12 17.35
CA TYR A 150 2.23 1.31 16.72
C TYR A 150 1.23 2.47 16.81
N SER A 151 1.75 3.66 17.10
CA SER A 151 1.04 4.91 17.00
C SER A 151 2.01 5.97 16.44
N GLY A 152 1.60 6.69 15.43
CA GLY A 152 2.43 7.68 14.77
C GLY A 152 1.63 8.71 13.99
N ASN A 153 2.34 9.64 13.36
CA ASN A 153 1.75 10.67 12.52
C ASN A 153 2.56 10.81 11.22
N VAL A 154 1.88 11.02 10.11
CA VAL A 154 2.49 11.30 8.81
C VAL A 154 1.97 12.63 8.30
N SER A 155 2.88 13.59 8.10
CA SER A 155 2.58 14.88 7.51
C SER A 155 3.15 14.95 6.10
N GLN A 156 2.31 15.30 5.13
CA GLN A 156 2.73 15.43 3.73
C GLN A 156 2.14 16.69 3.09
N LYS A 157 2.94 17.28 2.21
CA LYS A 157 2.63 18.52 1.52
C LYS A 157 2.13 18.22 0.10
N GLY A 158 1.03 18.86 -0.29
CA GLY A 158 0.56 18.89 -1.67
C GLY A 158 0.64 20.30 -2.24
N VAL A 159 0.95 20.41 -3.52
CA VAL A 159 1.11 21.67 -4.24
C VAL A 159 0.39 21.61 -5.58
N HIS A 160 -0.56 22.51 -5.82
CA HIS A 160 -1.30 22.52 -7.08
C HIS A 160 -1.58 23.95 -7.55
N THR A 161 -1.61 24.14 -8.87
CA THR A 161 -1.83 25.47 -9.46
C THR A 161 -3.29 25.82 -9.72
N ASN A 162 -4.20 24.85 -9.67
CA ASN A 162 -5.61 25.08 -10.01
C ASN A 162 -6.44 25.50 -8.78
N ASN A 163 -6.39 24.69 -7.72
CA ASN A 163 -7.16 24.96 -6.52
C ASN A 163 -6.62 24.19 -5.30
N THR A 164 -7.06 24.60 -4.14
CA THR A 164 -6.69 24.04 -2.84
C THR A 164 -7.12 22.57 -2.69
N GLU A 165 -8.27 22.17 -3.24
CA GLU A 165 -8.76 20.80 -3.15
C GLU A 165 -7.87 19.81 -3.91
N GLN A 166 -7.33 20.20 -5.06
CA GLN A 166 -6.37 19.36 -5.79
C GLN A 166 -5.04 19.24 -5.04
N ALA A 167 -4.55 20.35 -4.46
CA ALA A 167 -3.37 20.31 -3.59
C ALA A 167 -3.59 19.36 -2.39
N ALA A 168 -4.80 19.38 -1.81
CA ALA A 168 -5.19 18.49 -0.74
C ALA A 168 -5.18 17.00 -1.14
N LYS A 169 -5.74 16.68 -2.30
CA LYS A 169 -5.74 15.31 -2.84
C LYS A 169 -4.33 14.80 -3.13
N GLU A 170 -3.44 15.70 -3.56
CA GLU A 170 -2.03 15.40 -3.79
C GLU A 170 -1.29 15.13 -2.47
N ALA A 171 -1.48 15.98 -1.45
CA ALA A 171 -0.93 15.76 -0.12
C ALA A 171 -1.33 14.40 0.46
N TYR A 172 -2.61 14.04 0.39
CA TYR A 172 -3.07 12.72 0.81
C TYR A 172 -2.53 11.58 -0.06
N SER A 173 -2.34 11.81 -1.35
CA SER A 173 -1.74 10.80 -2.23
C SER A 173 -0.32 10.47 -1.80
N GLU A 174 0.49 11.48 -1.45
CA GLU A 174 1.84 11.27 -0.93
C GLU A 174 1.82 10.65 0.47
N ALA A 175 0.93 11.11 1.36
CA ALA A 175 0.76 10.51 2.67
C ALA A 175 0.40 9.01 2.58
N SER A 176 -0.46 8.62 1.62
CA SER A 176 -0.87 7.21 1.45
C SER A 176 0.31 6.30 1.12
N LYS A 177 1.29 6.76 0.34
CA LYS A 177 2.49 6.00 -0.01
C LYS A 177 3.35 5.72 1.23
N VAL A 178 3.60 6.76 2.03
CA VAL A 178 4.39 6.65 3.26
C VAL A 178 3.71 5.71 4.25
N ILE A 179 2.40 5.89 4.46
CA ILE A 179 1.61 5.06 5.37
C ILE A 179 1.60 3.59 4.91
N ALA A 180 1.45 3.32 3.61
CA ALA A 180 1.48 1.97 3.10
C ALA A 180 2.82 1.27 3.34
N VAL A 181 3.94 1.98 3.19
CA VAL A 181 5.27 1.44 3.51
C VAL A 181 5.37 1.09 5.00
N GLN A 182 4.96 1.97 5.90
CA GLN A 182 4.96 1.72 7.34
C GLN A 182 4.10 0.52 7.73
N ILE A 183 2.89 0.44 7.18
CA ILE A 183 1.99 -0.70 7.42
C ILE A 183 2.64 -2.00 6.93
N ASN A 184 3.26 -1.98 5.75
CA ASN A 184 3.95 -3.14 5.18
C ASN A 184 5.08 -3.63 6.09
N GLU A 185 5.90 -2.72 6.59
CA GLU A 185 7.00 -3.04 7.49
C GLU A 185 6.50 -3.66 8.80
N ILE A 186 5.44 -3.10 9.38
CA ILE A 186 4.87 -3.55 10.66
C ILE A 186 4.19 -4.91 10.53
N ILE A 187 3.41 -5.13 9.47
CA ILE A 187 2.69 -6.41 9.28
C ILE A 187 3.64 -7.55 8.93
N ASN A 188 4.76 -7.26 8.28
CA ASN A 188 5.74 -8.25 7.86
C ASN A 188 6.85 -8.53 8.90
N ASN A 189 6.94 -7.72 9.96
CA ASN A 189 7.86 -7.95 11.08
C ASN A 189 7.21 -8.72 12.21
#